data_6f5ba087d4eb54724f368df812327e40
#
_entry.id   6f5ba087d4eb54724f368df812327e40
#
_cell.length_a   1.000
_cell.length_b   1.000
_cell.length_c   1.000
_cell.angle_alpha   90.00
_cell.angle_beta   90.00
_cell.angle_gamma   90.00
#
_symmetry.space_group_name_H-M   'P 1'
#
loop_
_entity.id
_entity.type
_entity.pdbx_description
1 polymer ?
#
loop_
_entity_poly.entity_id
_entity_poly.type
_entity_poly.pdbx_seq_one_letter_code
_entity_poly.pdbx_strand_id
1 'polypeptide(L)'
;MIHHMVRMFIETEAVTTDWTVGKEVLSAFAEAEPRLVPEAIYSWSTKLEDFTTVDACERYWAWITQMRGGDYKFEFPLGLGWRRKKAVRYQAEVKHSQNDYFGKWNGGGLSLYAAPNKTVDWLPVFRRVCAAMTPQYGLLHQFTNMEDVRGPNGAPENYFRGGIIPAKNPKISNLGLSKYVVDSTETCAPGTLDPKIPNLGWSNYLGGDFAKAVNPTEIAAAGFAIEKIGAGYLIQVTERLQDVENNFGYFSEQRVKLKKIFPDDFFLIKHEPVI
;
A
#
# COMPACT_ATOMS: atom_id res chain seq x y z
N MET A 1 22.95 -1.10 2.68
CA MET A 1 22.56 0.16 2.00
C MET A 1 21.06 0.33 2.28
N ILE A 2 20.71 1.39 3.00
CA ILE A 2 19.33 1.72 3.27
C ILE A 2 18.77 2.28 1.97
N HIS A 3 17.75 1.66 1.44
CA HIS A 3 17.16 2.08 0.18
C HIS A 3 15.99 3.01 0.49
N HIS A 4 16.21 4.30 0.29
CA HIS A 4 15.10 5.24 0.20
C HIS A 4 14.17 4.77 -0.91
N MET A 5 12.87 4.64 -0.63
CA MET A 5 11.90 4.20 -1.61
C MET A 5 10.56 4.90 -1.43
N VAL A 6 9.89 5.18 -2.52
CA VAL A 6 8.47 5.49 -2.53
C VAL A 6 7.71 4.18 -2.63
N ARG A 7 6.75 4.00 -1.76
CA ARG A 7 5.85 2.85 -1.74
C ARG A 7 4.40 3.31 -1.85
N MET A 8 3.67 2.65 -2.74
CA MET A 8 2.22 2.68 -2.75
C MET A 8 1.73 1.28 -2.42
N PHE A 9 0.82 1.19 -1.48
CA PHE A 9 0.25 -0.07 -1.04
C PHE A 9 -1.27 0.09 -0.91
N ILE A 10 -2.02 -0.87 -1.43
CA ILE A 10 -3.47 -0.86 -1.43
C ILE A 10 -3.97 -2.25 -1.07
N GLU A 11 -4.91 -2.32 -0.16
CA GLU A 11 -5.67 -3.52 0.18
C GLU A 11 -7.15 -3.28 -0.07
N THR A 12 -7.81 -4.23 -0.73
CA THR A 12 -9.22 -4.16 -1.06
C THR A 12 -9.90 -5.52 -0.92
N GLU A 13 -11.13 -5.51 -0.44
CA GLU A 13 -12.04 -6.67 -0.46
C GLU A 13 -12.91 -6.70 -1.74
N ALA A 14 -12.83 -5.65 -2.56
CA ALA A 14 -13.58 -5.59 -3.81
C ALA A 14 -13.04 -6.59 -4.84
N VAL A 15 -13.87 -6.96 -5.80
CA VAL A 15 -13.47 -7.78 -6.94
C VAL A 15 -12.51 -6.99 -7.82
N THR A 16 -11.30 -7.50 -7.98
CA THR A 16 -10.25 -6.88 -8.79
C THR A 16 -10.01 -7.56 -10.13
N THR A 17 -10.70 -8.67 -10.40
CA THR A 17 -10.52 -9.46 -11.62
C THR A 17 -11.21 -8.87 -12.84
N ASP A 18 -12.14 -7.93 -12.66
CA ASP A 18 -12.81 -7.24 -13.76
C ASP A 18 -11.82 -6.35 -14.52
N TRP A 19 -11.84 -6.44 -15.84
CA TRP A 19 -10.99 -5.63 -16.71
C TRP A 19 -11.24 -4.12 -16.57
N THR A 20 -12.44 -3.70 -16.24
CA THR A 20 -12.73 -2.28 -15.99
C THR A 20 -11.85 -1.72 -14.86
N VAL A 21 -11.60 -2.49 -13.79
CA VAL A 21 -10.65 -2.14 -12.73
C VAL A 21 -9.22 -2.10 -13.28
N GLY A 22 -8.84 -3.12 -14.07
CA GLY A 22 -7.52 -3.19 -14.68
C GLY A 22 -7.22 -2.02 -15.60
N LYS A 23 -8.18 -1.67 -16.43
CA LYS A 23 -8.07 -0.55 -17.36
C LYS A 23 -7.84 0.76 -16.60
N GLU A 24 -8.61 1.05 -15.58
CA GLU A 24 -8.46 2.27 -14.77
C GLU A 24 -7.14 2.29 -13.99
N VAL A 25 -6.72 1.15 -13.42
CA VAL A 25 -5.44 1.06 -12.71
C VAL A 25 -4.27 1.32 -13.66
N LEU A 26 -4.21 0.67 -14.83
CA LEU A 26 -3.12 0.87 -15.78
C LEU A 26 -3.15 2.27 -16.41
N SER A 27 -4.34 2.81 -16.72
CA SER A 27 -4.52 4.18 -17.19
C SER A 27 -4.03 5.21 -16.16
N ALA A 28 -4.17 4.93 -14.86
CA ALA A 28 -3.65 5.81 -13.83
C ALA A 28 -2.13 6.04 -13.96
N PHE A 29 -1.38 5.05 -14.44
CA PHE A 29 0.05 5.18 -14.71
C PHE A 29 0.34 5.73 -16.10
N ALA A 30 -0.38 5.25 -17.12
CA ALA A 30 -0.10 5.60 -18.52
C ALA A 30 -0.46 7.06 -18.85
N GLU A 31 -1.47 7.63 -18.18
CA GLU A 31 -2.01 8.96 -18.49
C GLU A 31 -1.59 10.04 -17.49
N ALA A 32 -1.12 9.67 -16.28
CA ALA A 32 -0.75 10.66 -15.26
C ALA A 32 0.43 11.52 -15.72
N GLU A 33 1.45 10.87 -16.28
CA GLU A 33 2.67 11.53 -16.74
C GLU A 33 3.42 10.60 -17.72
N PRO A 34 3.98 11.12 -18.84
CA PRO A 34 4.70 10.30 -19.82
C PRO A 34 5.88 9.51 -19.22
N ARG A 35 6.49 10.02 -18.14
CA ARG A 35 7.58 9.35 -17.42
C ARG A 35 7.12 8.18 -16.56
N LEU A 36 5.81 7.98 -16.38
CA LEU A 36 5.24 6.86 -15.62
C LEU A 36 4.65 5.77 -16.50
N VAL A 37 4.59 5.97 -17.81
CA VAL A 37 4.14 4.93 -18.75
C VAL A 37 4.97 3.66 -18.54
N PRO A 38 4.37 2.49 -18.28
CA PRO A 38 5.11 1.24 -18.13
C PRO A 38 5.97 0.93 -19.36
N GLU A 39 7.07 0.22 -19.20
CA GLU A 39 7.88 -0.26 -20.33
C GLU A 39 7.60 -1.72 -20.67
N ALA A 40 7.19 -2.52 -19.69
CA ALA A 40 6.90 -3.93 -19.87
C ALA A 40 5.98 -4.44 -18.79
N ILE A 41 5.26 -5.51 -19.13
CA ILE A 41 4.37 -6.25 -18.23
C ILE A 41 4.97 -7.59 -17.87
N TYR A 42 4.62 -8.06 -16.67
CA TYR A 42 5.20 -9.25 -16.04
C TYR A 42 4.12 -10.07 -15.36
N SER A 43 4.35 -11.37 -15.28
CA SER A 43 3.72 -12.23 -14.29
C SER A 43 4.82 -12.76 -13.38
N TRP A 44 4.74 -12.43 -12.09
CA TRP A 44 5.81 -12.64 -11.11
C TRP A 44 7.14 -12.02 -11.59
N SER A 45 8.16 -12.86 -11.86
CA SER A 45 9.47 -12.42 -12.38
C SER A 45 9.59 -12.51 -13.91
N THR A 46 8.64 -13.18 -14.58
CA THR A 46 8.70 -13.44 -16.02
C THR A 46 8.11 -12.27 -16.80
N LYS A 47 8.91 -11.71 -17.69
CA LYS A 47 8.43 -10.71 -18.64
C LYS A 47 7.46 -11.38 -19.62
N LEU A 48 6.25 -10.84 -19.74
CA LEU A 48 5.26 -11.29 -20.70
C LEU A 48 5.49 -10.60 -22.05
N GLU A 49 5.47 -9.27 -22.06
CA GLU A 49 5.72 -8.47 -23.27
C GLU A 49 6.12 -7.02 -22.93
N ASP A 50 6.47 -6.25 -23.96
CA ASP A 50 6.63 -4.80 -23.84
C ASP A 50 5.24 -4.15 -23.73
N PHE A 51 5.13 -3.12 -22.88
CA PHE A 51 3.90 -2.35 -22.77
C PHE A 51 3.70 -1.52 -24.04
N THR A 52 2.57 -1.68 -24.68
CA THR A 52 2.19 -0.91 -25.90
C THR A 52 1.02 0.01 -25.63
N THR A 53 -0.08 -0.54 -25.18
CA THR A 53 -1.29 0.21 -24.79
C THR A 53 -1.92 -0.44 -23.56
N VAL A 54 -2.78 0.32 -22.89
CA VAL A 54 -3.56 -0.22 -21.74
C VAL A 54 -4.42 -1.39 -22.21
N ASP A 55 -5.16 -1.24 -23.33
CA ASP A 55 -6.07 -2.28 -23.80
C ASP A 55 -5.35 -3.58 -24.22
N ALA A 56 -4.08 -3.51 -24.66
CA ALA A 56 -3.30 -4.70 -24.95
C ALA A 56 -3.04 -5.59 -23.71
N CYS A 57 -3.15 -5.00 -22.51
CA CYS A 57 -2.95 -5.73 -21.25
C CYS A 57 -4.17 -6.56 -20.82
N GLU A 58 -5.35 -6.33 -21.40
CA GLU A 58 -6.60 -7.02 -21.03
C GLU A 58 -6.43 -8.55 -21.00
N ARG A 59 -5.79 -9.11 -22.01
CA ARG A 59 -5.58 -10.57 -22.12
C ARG A 59 -4.75 -11.19 -21.00
N TYR A 60 -4.01 -10.37 -20.25
CA TYR A 60 -3.18 -10.79 -19.13
C TYR A 60 -3.79 -10.44 -17.77
N TRP A 61 -4.81 -9.58 -17.75
CA TRP A 61 -5.47 -9.17 -16.53
C TRP A 61 -6.28 -10.33 -15.95
N ALA A 62 -5.95 -10.71 -14.71
CA ALA A 62 -6.59 -11.86 -14.04
C ALA A 62 -6.56 -13.16 -14.85
N TRP A 63 -5.50 -13.39 -15.62
CA TRP A 63 -5.33 -14.63 -16.37
C TRP A 63 -5.36 -15.84 -15.44
N ILE A 64 -6.33 -16.75 -15.68
CA ILE A 64 -6.53 -17.92 -14.84
C ILE A 64 -5.41 -18.93 -15.07
N THR A 65 -4.77 -19.35 -14.00
CA THR A 65 -3.80 -20.44 -13.97
C THR A 65 -4.24 -21.54 -13.02
N GLN A 66 -3.58 -22.68 -13.12
CA GLN A 66 -3.85 -23.85 -12.28
C GLN A 66 -2.62 -24.22 -11.47
N MET A 67 -2.83 -24.44 -10.19
CA MET A 67 -1.89 -25.12 -9.32
C MET A 67 -2.35 -26.55 -9.10
N ARG A 68 -1.44 -27.49 -9.22
CA ARG A 68 -1.68 -28.92 -8.95
C ARG A 68 -0.77 -29.37 -7.81
N GLY A 69 -1.33 -30.04 -6.84
CA GLY A 69 -0.60 -30.64 -5.72
C GLY A 69 -1.22 -31.98 -5.37
N GLY A 70 -0.59 -33.13 -5.78
CA GLY A 70 -1.20 -34.44 -5.68
C GLY A 70 -2.49 -34.52 -6.50
N ASP A 71 -3.58 -34.93 -5.85
CA ASP A 71 -4.91 -35.04 -6.47
C ASP A 71 -5.67 -33.70 -6.49
N TYR A 72 -5.10 -32.64 -5.95
CA TYR A 72 -5.73 -31.34 -5.86
C TYR A 72 -5.44 -30.48 -7.09
N LYS A 73 -6.48 -29.82 -7.57
CA LYS A 73 -6.43 -28.83 -8.65
C LYS A 73 -7.10 -27.55 -8.14
N PHE A 74 -6.36 -26.45 -8.16
CA PHE A 74 -6.86 -25.16 -7.76
C PHE A 74 -6.61 -24.13 -8.86
N GLU A 75 -7.66 -23.45 -9.29
CA GLU A 75 -7.59 -22.38 -10.28
C GLU A 75 -7.61 -21.01 -9.60
N PHE A 76 -6.74 -20.12 -10.03
CA PHE A 76 -6.67 -18.78 -9.47
C PHE A 76 -6.21 -17.75 -10.52
N PRO A 77 -6.62 -16.48 -10.37
CA PRO A 77 -6.16 -15.41 -11.23
C PRO A 77 -4.70 -15.02 -10.89
N LEU A 78 -3.84 -15.03 -11.90
CA LEU A 78 -2.47 -14.54 -11.75
C LEU A 78 -2.45 -13.03 -11.59
N GLY A 79 -1.61 -12.54 -10.69
CA GLY A 79 -1.28 -11.13 -10.59
C GLY A 79 -0.55 -10.62 -11.83
N LEU A 80 -0.84 -9.38 -12.18
CA LEU A 80 -0.16 -8.67 -13.24
C LEU A 80 0.78 -7.62 -12.67
N GLY A 81 2.05 -7.68 -13.05
CA GLY A 81 3.05 -6.68 -12.71
C GLY A 81 3.44 -5.84 -13.93
N TRP A 82 3.86 -4.62 -13.69
CA TRP A 82 4.46 -3.75 -14.71
C TRP A 82 5.66 -3.01 -14.14
N ARG A 83 6.58 -2.67 -15.01
CA ARG A 83 7.87 -2.08 -14.61
C ARG A 83 8.29 -0.99 -15.56
N ARG A 84 9.03 -0.04 -14.99
CA ARG A 84 9.78 0.97 -15.74
C ARG A 84 11.21 1.04 -15.20
N LYS A 85 12.18 1.02 -16.09
CA LYS A 85 13.62 1.05 -15.76
C LYS A 85 14.28 2.38 -16.10
N LYS A 86 13.70 3.13 -17.06
CA LYS A 86 14.24 4.41 -17.54
C LYS A 86 13.60 5.57 -16.77
N ALA A 87 14.34 6.66 -16.62
CA ALA A 87 13.94 7.89 -15.96
C ALA A 87 13.39 7.66 -14.54
N VAL A 88 12.10 7.43 -14.36
CA VAL A 88 11.49 7.06 -13.08
C VAL A 88 11.47 5.55 -12.98
N ARG A 89 12.33 4.99 -12.13
CA ARG A 89 12.38 3.54 -11.91
C ARG A 89 11.30 3.12 -10.93
N TYR A 90 10.43 2.22 -11.35
CA TYR A 90 9.45 1.61 -10.47
C TYR A 90 9.06 0.21 -10.93
N GLN A 91 8.48 -0.52 -10.02
CA GLN A 91 7.73 -1.75 -10.28
C GLN A 91 6.41 -1.70 -9.52
N ALA A 92 5.37 -2.18 -10.14
CA ALA A 92 4.06 -2.33 -9.52
C ALA A 92 3.48 -3.69 -9.86
N GLU A 93 2.61 -4.18 -9.00
CA GLU A 93 1.94 -5.48 -9.15
C GLU A 93 0.57 -5.44 -8.50
N VAL A 94 -0.41 -6.01 -9.18
CA VAL A 94 -1.74 -6.29 -8.63
C VAL A 94 -1.81 -7.75 -8.24
N LYS A 95 -2.23 -8.01 -7.00
CA LYS A 95 -2.74 -9.29 -6.53
C LYS A 95 -4.25 -9.25 -6.66
N HIS A 96 -4.82 -10.23 -7.36
CA HIS A 96 -6.27 -10.29 -7.51
C HIS A 96 -6.97 -10.88 -6.29
N SER A 97 -8.17 -10.36 -6.04
CA SER A 97 -9.10 -10.96 -5.08
C SER A 97 -9.60 -12.32 -5.60
N GLN A 98 -9.73 -13.27 -4.70
CA GLN A 98 -10.13 -14.65 -5.05
C GLN A 98 -10.56 -15.44 -3.81
N ASN A 99 -11.30 -16.51 -4.00
CA ASN A 99 -11.42 -17.52 -2.97
C ASN A 99 -10.14 -18.35 -2.86
N ASP A 100 -9.75 -18.69 -1.65
CA ASP A 100 -8.70 -19.71 -1.44
C ASP A 100 -9.25 -21.12 -1.68
N TYR A 101 -8.36 -22.11 -1.52
CA TYR A 101 -8.71 -23.51 -1.67
C TYR A 101 -9.87 -23.97 -0.76
N PHE A 102 -10.07 -23.34 0.38
CA PHE A 102 -11.13 -23.65 1.33
C PHE A 102 -12.42 -22.83 1.09
N GLY A 103 -12.46 -22.05 0.02
CA GLY A 103 -13.60 -21.19 -0.32
C GLY A 103 -13.64 -19.88 0.47
N LYS A 104 -12.61 -19.57 1.26
CA LYS A 104 -12.53 -18.31 1.98
C LYS A 104 -12.12 -17.20 1.01
N TRP A 105 -12.86 -16.09 1.05
CA TRP A 105 -12.51 -14.89 0.28
C TRP A 105 -11.21 -14.26 0.79
N ASN A 106 -10.31 -14.00 -0.13
CA ASN A 106 -9.08 -13.24 0.08
C ASN A 106 -9.14 -11.98 -0.79
N GLY A 107 -9.02 -10.85 -0.17
CA GLY A 107 -8.96 -9.57 -0.86
C GLY A 107 -7.78 -9.45 -1.83
N GLY A 108 -7.90 -8.50 -2.73
CA GLY A 108 -6.85 -8.12 -3.66
C GLY A 108 -6.03 -6.94 -3.15
N GLY A 109 -5.10 -6.49 -3.96
CA GLY A 109 -4.30 -5.32 -3.63
C GLY A 109 -3.33 -4.91 -4.72
N LEU A 110 -2.72 -3.73 -4.52
CA LEU A 110 -1.67 -3.22 -5.37
C LEU A 110 -0.46 -2.87 -4.51
N SER A 111 0.71 -3.28 -4.97
CA SER A 111 1.99 -2.85 -4.42
C SER A 111 2.81 -2.15 -5.49
N LEU A 112 3.35 -0.97 -5.16
CA LEU A 112 4.32 -0.25 -5.97
C LEU A 112 5.55 0.07 -5.14
N TYR A 113 6.70 -0.10 -5.76
CA TYR A 113 8.01 0.32 -5.25
C TYR A 113 8.69 1.19 -6.30
N ALA A 114 9.07 2.41 -5.93
CA ALA A 114 9.74 3.34 -6.83
C ALA A 114 10.98 3.94 -6.16
N ALA A 115 12.00 4.21 -6.99
CA ALA A 115 13.11 5.05 -6.55
C ALA A 115 12.58 6.48 -6.27
N PRO A 116 13.03 7.14 -5.20
CA PRO A 116 12.65 8.52 -4.94
C PRO A 116 12.99 9.41 -6.13
N ASN A 117 12.03 10.24 -6.52
CA ASN A 117 12.21 11.22 -7.58
C ASN A 117 11.41 12.47 -7.22
N LYS A 118 12.12 13.59 -6.96
CA LYS A 118 11.52 14.85 -6.48
C LYS A 118 10.61 15.54 -7.50
N THR A 119 10.68 15.12 -8.75
CA THR A 119 9.89 15.72 -9.84
C THR A 119 8.63 14.93 -10.20
N VAL A 120 8.40 13.78 -9.55
CA VAL A 120 7.21 12.95 -9.78
C VAL A 120 6.20 13.20 -8.67
N ASP A 121 5.01 13.58 -9.07
CA ASP A 121 3.84 13.60 -8.19
C ASP A 121 3.11 12.27 -8.29
N TRP A 122 3.19 11.46 -7.23
CA TRP A 122 2.52 10.16 -7.14
C TRP A 122 1.06 10.26 -6.68
N LEU A 123 0.64 11.43 -6.19
CA LEU A 123 -0.71 11.58 -5.62
C LEU A 123 -1.83 11.37 -6.64
N PRO A 124 -1.74 11.91 -7.89
CA PRO A 124 -2.76 11.67 -8.90
C PRO A 124 -2.92 10.18 -9.24
N VAL A 125 -1.79 9.44 -9.33
CA VAL A 125 -1.82 7.99 -9.55
C VAL A 125 -2.50 7.29 -8.38
N PHE A 126 -2.09 7.60 -7.13
CA PHE A 126 -2.66 7.00 -5.93
C PHE A 126 -4.17 7.26 -5.83
N ARG A 127 -4.60 8.50 -6.10
CA ARG A 127 -6.02 8.89 -6.10
C ARG A 127 -6.84 8.07 -7.10
N ARG A 128 -6.36 7.96 -8.35
CA ARG A 128 -7.05 7.17 -9.39
C ARG A 128 -7.10 5.68 -9.06
N VAL A 129 -6.00 5.12 -8.57
CA VAL A 129 -5.96 3.71 -8.16
C VAL A 129 -6.92 3.45 -6.98
N CYS A 130 -6.98 4.35 -6.00
CA CYS A 130 -7.96 4.25 -4.91
C CYS A 130 -9.41 4.33 -5.43
N ALA A 131 -9.68 5.20 -6.39
CA ALA A 131 -11.02 5.29 -7.00
C ALA A 131 -11.40 4.01 -7.74
N ALA A 132 -10.46 3.39 -8.46
CA ALA A 132 -10.68 2.17 -9.24
C ALA A 132 -10.83 0.92 -8.35
N MET A 133 -10.00 0.79 -7.33
CA MET A 133 -9.91 -0.42 -6.50
C MET A 133 -10.79 -0.37 -5.24
N THR A 134 -11.38 0.77 -4.91
CA THR A 134 -12.21 0.96 -3.69
C THR A 134 -11.60 0.29 -2.45
N PRO A 135 -10.39 0.72 -2.00
CA PRO A 135 -9.67 0.02 -0.96
C PRO A 135 -10.38 0.06 0.40
N GLN A 136 -10.04 -0.89 1.26
CA GLN A 136 -10.22 -0.73 2.70
C GLN A 136 -9.09 0.14 3.28
N TYR A 137 -7.86 -0.10 2.84
CA TYR A 137 -6.70 0.66 3.25
C TYR A 137 -5.78 0.94 2.07
N GLY A 138 -5.26 2.15 1.99
CA GLY A 138 -4.25 2.55 1.03
C GLY A 138 -3.20 3.45 1.67
N LEU A 139 -1.95 3.28 1.24
CA LEU A 139 -0.79 4.02 1.70
C LEU A 139 0.03 4.50 0.51
N LEU A 140 0.40 5.78 0.51
CA LEU A 140 1.46 6.33 -0.32
C LEU A 140 2.48 7.02 0.59
N HIS A 141 3.73 6.53 0.59
CA HIS A 141 4.75 7.02 1.50
C HIS A 141 6.16 6.90 0.91
N GLN A 142 7.04 7.80 1.31
CA GLN A 142 8.47 7.71 1.02
C GLN A 142 9.21 7.24 2.27
N PHE A 143 9.65 5.99 2.28
CA PHE A 143 10.46 5.45 3.36
C PHE A 143 11.87 6.00 3.31
N THR A 144 12.37 6.40 4.47
CA THR A 144 13.71 6.98 4.67
C THR A 144 14.41 6.31 5.84
N ASN A 145 15.68 6.66 6.06
CA ASN A 145 16.44 6.17 7.20
C ASN A 145 15.84 6.53 8.56
N MET A 146 15.03 7.60 8.60
CA MET A 146 14.44 8.10 9.85
C MET A 146 13.42 7.13 10.41
N GLU A 147 12.83 6.29 9.55
CA GLU A 147 11.85 5.28 9.95
C GLU A 147 12.44 3.87 9.98
N ASP A 148 13.73 3.75 9.72
CA ASP A 148 14.46 2.51 9.85
C ASP A 148 14.78 2.23 11.32
N VAL A 149 13.88 1.54 11.98
CA VAL A 149 14.19 0.95 13.28
C VAL A 149 15.16 -0.21 13.01
N ARG A 150 16.44 0.06 13.19
CA ARG A 150 17.55 -0.89 12.97
C ARG A 150 17.34 -2.22 13.68
N GLY A 151 16.52 -3.06 13.09
CA GLY A 151 16.49 -4.48 13.38
C GLY A 151 17.53 -5.21 12.53
N PRO A 152 17.80 -6.47 12.80
CA PRO A 152 18.74 -7.26 12.02
C PRO A 152 18.42 -7.35 10.53
N ASN A 153 17.22 -6.99 10.11
CA ASN A 153 16.78 -7.00 8.71
C ASN A 153 16.55 -5.60 8.11
N GLY A 154 16.71 -4.52 8.88
CA GLY A 154 16.89 -3.14 8.44
C GLY A 154 16.00 -2.57 7.32
N ALA A 155 14.85 -3.15 7.03
CA ALA A 155 13.97 -2.59 6.02
C ALA A 155 13.13 -1.46 6.61
N PRO A 156 13.08 -0.26 5.99
CA PRO A 156 12.28 0.88 6.47
C PRO A 156 10.82 0.55 6.75
N GLU A 157 10.26 -0.39 5.98
CA GLU A 157 8.89 -0.89 6.16
C GLU A 157 8.69 -1.64 7.50
N ASN A 158 9.76 -2.10 8.16
CA ASN A 158 9.64 -2.77 9.45
C ASN A 158 9.05 -1.85 10.52
N TYR A 159 9.27 -0.53 10.40
CA TYR A 159 8.64 0.42 11.29
C TYR A 159 7.11 0.41 11.14
N PHE A 160 6.59 0.20 9.93
CA PHE A 160 5.16 0.10 9.66
C PHE A 160 4.59 -1.30 9.92
N ARG A 161 5.37 -2.35 9.69
CA ARG A 161 4.94 -3.73 9.91
C ARG A 161 5.18 -4.22 11.32
N GLY A 162 6.33 -3.85 11.88
CA GLY A 162 6.79 -4.34 13.15
C GLY A 162 6.58 -3.37 14.29
N GLY A 163 6.43 -2.10 14.02
CA GLY A 163 6.35 -1.08 15.04
C GLY A 163 7.42 -1.23 16.12
N ILE A 164 7.43 -0.33 17.05
CA ILE A 164 8.21 -0.47 18.29
C ILE A 164 7.33 -1.18 19.32
N ILE A 165 6.85 -2.38 19.02
CA ILE A 165 6.07 -3.18 19.95
C ILE A 165 6.94 -4.36 20.38
N PRO A 166 7.18 -4.55 21.69
CA PRO A 166 7.91 -5.72 22.19
C PRO A 166 7.24 -7.00 21.68
N ALA A 167 8.02 -7.86 21.03
CA ALA A 167 7.51 -9.15 20.59
C ALA A 167 7.06 -9.97 21.80
N LYS A 168 5.76 -10.04 22.00
CA LYS A 168 5.18 -10.91 23.04
C LYS A 168 5.22 -12.38 22.64
N ASN A 169 5.39 -12.65 21.35
CA ASN A 169 5.38 -14.02 20.82
C ASN A 169 6.81 -14.46 20.41
N PRO A 170 7.48 -15.29 21.21
CA PRO A 170 8.84 -15.75 20.93
C PRO A 170 8.96 -16.57 19.62
N LYS A 171 7.86 -17.12 19.10
CA LYS A 171 7.87 -17.84 17.81
C LYS A 171 8.09 -16.92 16.62
N ILE A 172 7.68 -15.66 16.73
CA ILE A 172 7.87 -14.67 15.65
C ILE A 172 9.28 -14.11 15.69
N SER A 173 9.90 -13.96 16.87
CA SER A 173 11.29 -13.54 17.00
C SER A 173 12.29 -14.53 16.40
N ASN A 174 11.94 -15.82 16.34
CA ASN A 174 12.78 -16.87 15.75
C ASN A 174 12.81 -16.84 14.22
N LEU A 175 11.96 -16.05 13.58
CA LEU A 175 11.97 -15.87 12.11
C LEU A 175 12.98 -14.80 11.64
N GLY A 176 13.85 -14.31 12.51
CA GLY A 176 14.83 -13.26 12.18
C GLY A 176 14.20 -11.88 11.95
N LEU A 177 12.95 -11.70 12.28
CA LEU A 177 12.29 -10.42 12.29
C LEU A 177 12.75 -9.61 13.51
N SER A 178 12.71 -8.28 13.44
CA SER A 178 13.15 -7.42 14.53
C SER A 178 12.45 -7.82 15.84
N LYS A 179 13.09 -7.56 16.98
CA LYS A 179 12.50 -7.86 18.30
C LYS A 179 11.20 -7.10 18.62
N TYR A 180 10.75 -6.29 17.68
CA TYR A 180 9.50 -5.56 17.71
C TYR A 180 8.68 -5.99 16.49
N VAL A 181 7.77 -6.90 16.65
CA VAL A 181 6.89 -7.38 15.60
C VAL A 181 5.46 -7.02 15.96
N VAL A 182 4.78 -6.35 15.05
CA VAL A 182 3.32 -6.24 15.12
C VAL A 182 2.79 -7.65 14.88
N ASP A 183 1.98 -8.15 15.78
CA ASP A 183 1.24 -9.37 15.51
C ASP A 183 0.31 -9.10 14.33
N SER A 184 0.64 -9.68 13.18
CA SER A 184 -0.15 -9.51 11.96
C SER A 184 -1.58 -10.02 12.10
N THR A 185 -1.86 -10.82 13.13
CA THR A 185 -3.22 -11.26 13.47
C THR A 185 -4.05 -10.15 14.10
N GLU A 186 -3.41 -9.13 14.69
CA GLU A 186 -4.11 -7.95 15.22
C GLU A 186 -4.38 -6.88 14.15
N THR A 187 -3.68 -6.90 13.01
CA THR A 187 -3.73 -5.81 12.02
C THR A 187 -4.80 -5.93 10.98
N CYS A 188 -5.18 -7.14 10.59
CA CYS A 188 -6.05 -7.37 9.43
C CYS A 188 -6.92 -8.63 9.57
N ALA A 189 -7.24 -9.07 10.79
CA ALA A 189 -8.16 -10.20 10.92
C ALA A 189 -9.58 -9.75 10.49
N PRO A 190 -10.14 -10.34 9.42
CA PRO A 190 -11.52 -10.08 9.07
C PRO A 190 -12.41 -10.45 10.27
N GLY A 191 -13.17 -9.47 10.77
CA GLY A 191 -14.09 -9.69 11.89
C GLY A 191 -13.59 -9.26 13.27
N THR A 192 -12.42 -8.61 13.41
CA THR A 192 -12.10 -7.88 14.63
C THR A 192 -12.97 -6.63 14.70
N LEU A 193 -13.59 -6.42 15.87
CA LEU A 193 -14.51 -5.31 16.10
C LEU A 193 -13.87 -3.92 15.97
N ASP A 194 -12.53 -3.85 16.03
CA ASP A 194 -11.74 -2.63 15.94
C ASP A 194 -10.63 -2.78 14.89
N PRO A 195 -10.86 -2.36 13.64
CA PRO A 195 -9.82 -2.38 12.62
C PRO A 195 -8.66 -1.44 13.02
N LYS A 196 -7.43 -1.94 12.94
CA LYS A 196 -6.21 -1.19 13.26
C LYS A 196 -5.29 -1.14 12.06
N ILE A 197 -4.66 0.01 11.85
CA ILE A 197 -3.62 0.16 10.82
C ILE A 197 -2.25 0.39 11.48
N PRO A 198 -1.15 0.02 10.82
CA PRO A 198 0.18 0.16 11.43
C PRO A 198 0.52 1.59 11.82
N ASN A 199 0.45 2.51 10.88
CA ASN A 199 0.73 3.93 11.05
C ASN A 199 0.18 4.72 9.86
N LEU A 200 0.17 6.06 9.95
CA LEU A 200 -0.07 6.93 8.81
C LEU A 200 1.19 7.06 7.95
N GLY A 201 1.06 6.88 6.64
CA GLY A 201 2.02 7.34 5.67
C GLY A 201 1.84 8.82 5.35
N TRP A 202 2.52 9.31 4.32
CA TRP A 202 2.35 10.67 3.86
C TRP A 202 0.93 10.94 3.35
N SER A 203 0.39 10.03 2.53
CA SER A 203 -1.01 10.03 2.12
C SER A 203 -1.63 8.66 2.37
N ASN A 204 -2.86 8.67 2.86
CA ASN A 204 -3.56 7.46 3.30
C ASN A 204 -4.96 7.47 2.72
N TYR A 205 -5.43 6.32 2.27
CA TYR A 205 -6.83 6.11 1.97
C TYR A 205 -7.43 5.19 3.03
N LEU A 206 -8.54 5.64 3.62
CA LEU A 206 -9.28 4.90 4.63
C LEU A 206 -10.68 4.63 4.10
N GLY A 207 -10.97 3.39 3.78
CA GLY A 207 -12.24 2.90 3.26
C GLY A 207 -12.83 1.80 4.13
N GLY A 208 -13.94 1.21 3.72
CA GLY A 208 -14.60 0.14 4.46
C GLY A 208 -14.82 0.48 5.94
N ASP A 209 -14.40 -0.41 6.82
CA ASP A 209 -14.54 -0.20 8.27
C ASP A 209 -13.63 0.92 8.80
N PHE A 210 -12.46 1.15 8.17
CA PHE A 210 -11.58 2.25 8.57
C PHE A 210 -12.21 3.63 8.32
N ALA A 211 -13.08 3.76 7.32
CA ALA A 211 -13.78 5.01 7.05
C ALA A 211 -14.71 5.46 8.20
N LYS A 212 -15.17 4.52 9.03
CA LYS A 212 -16.04 4.82 10.18
C LYS A 212 -15.32 5.60 11.27
N ALA A 213 -13.98 5.49 11.35
CA ALA A 213 -13.15 6.22 12.30
C ALA A 213 -12.76 7.62 11.79
N VAL A 214 -13.07 7.96 10.54
CA VAL A 214 -12.72 9.25 9.95
C VAL A 214 -13.76 10.31 10.28
N ASN A 215 -13.33 11.38 10.95
CA ASN A 215 -14.13 12.60 11.12
C ASN A 215 -13.63 13.67 10.13
N PRO A 216 -14.22 13.80 8.94
CA PRO A 216 -13.70 14.70 7.91
C PRO A 216 -13.76 16.18 8.31
N THR A 217 -14.75 16.56 9.13
CA THR A 217 -14.89 17.94 9.60
C THR A 217 -13.76 18.31 10.56
N GLU A 218 -13.43 17.43 11.49
CA GLU A 218 -12.36 17.67 12.47
C GLU A 218 -10.98 17.65 11.80
N ILE A 219 -10.75 16.70 10.87
CA ILE A 219 -9.49 16.63 10.11
C ILE A 219 -9.27 17.90 9.29
N ALA A 220 -10.30 18.38 8.58
CA ALA A 220 -10.22 19.62 7.81
C ALA A 220 -10.02 20.85 8.72
N ALA A 221 -10.73 20.93 9.86
CA ALA A 221 -10.58 22.01 10.84
C ALA A 221 -9.18 22.04 11.47
N ALA A 222 -8.51 20.90 11.59
CA ALA A 222 -7.13 20.80 12.06
C ALA A 222 -6.09 21.17 10.98
N GLY A 223 -6.54 21.50 9.76
CA GLY A 223 -5.70 21.98 8.65
C GLY A 223 -5.14 20.89 7.75
N PHE A 224 -5.60 19.66 7.86
CA PHE A 224 -5.17 18.56 6.99
C PHE A 224 -6.01 18.48 5.71
N ALA A 225 -5.33 18.17 4.59
CA ALA A 225 -6.02 17.90 3.35
C ALA A 225 -6.77 16.57 3.45
N ILE A 226 -8.07 16.62 3.17
CA ILE A 226 -8.95 15.44 3.13
C ILE A 226 -9.88 15.54 1.93
N GLU A 227 -10.03 14.43 1.22
CA GLU A 227 -10.87 14.30 0.04
C GLU A 227 -11.70 13.02 0.15
N LYS A 228 -12.99 13.10 -0.16
CA LYS A 228 -13.86 11.93 -0.25
C LYS A 228 -13.71 11.29 -1.62
N ILE A 229 -13.33 10.01 -1.68
CA ILE A 229 -13.22 9.21 -2.91
C ILE A 229 -14.08 7.96 -2.72
N GLY A 230 -15.17 7.86 -3.48
CA GLY A 230 -16.12 6.77 -3.32
C GLY A 230 -16.68 6.70 -1.90
N ALA A 231 -16.53 5.53 -1.25
CA ALA A 231 -16.97 5.30 0.12
C ALA A 231 -15.93 5.63 1.19
N GLY A 232 -14.72 6.04 0.81
CA GLY A 232 -13.62 6.31 1.73
C GLY A 232 -13.10 7.72 1.64
N TYR A 233 -11.99 7.96 2.35
CA TYR A 233 -11.35 9.26 2.47
C TYR A 233 -9.86 9.15 2.19
N LEU A 234 -9.34 10.04 1.35
CA LEU A 234 -7.92 10.24 1.14
C LEU A 234 -7.47 11.41 2.01
N ILE A 235 -6.45 11.17 2.85
CA ILE A 235 -5.97 12.11 3.85
C ILE A 235 -4.46 12.27 3.68
N GLN A 236 -3.97 13.52 3.69
CA GLN A 236 -2.54 13.83 3.62
C GLN A 236 -2.03 14.40 4.95
N VAL A 237 -0.84 13.95 5.37
CA VAL A 237 -0.19 14.43 6.59
C VAL A 237 0.48 15.78 6.38
N THR A 238 1.15 15.98 5.24
CA THR A 238 1.75 17.24 4.83
C THR A 238 1.47 17.52 3.36
N GLU A 239 1.74 18.74 2.91
CA GLU A 239 1.48 19.16 1.54
C GLU A 239 2.32 18.37 0.51
N ARG A 240 3.57 18.05 0.85
CA ARG A 240 4.51 17.44 -0.10
C ARG A 240 5.06 16.11 0.41
N LEU A 241 5.11 15.11 -0.48
CA LEU A 241 5.74 13.81 -0.19
C LEU A 241 7.20 13.98 0.25
N GLN A 242 7.90 14.96 -0.30
CA GLN A 242 9.30 15.25 -0.01
C GLN A 242 9.54 15.76 1.42
N ASP A 243 8.50 16.20 2.15
CA ASP A 243 8.62 16.60 3.54
C ASP A 243 9.08 15.43 4.42
N VAL A 244 8.74 14.21 4.04
CA VAL A 244 9.20 12.99 4.74
C VAL A 244 10.72 12.85 4.72
N GLU A 245 11.37 13.28 3.64
CA GLU A 245 12.85 13.25 3.51
C GLU A 245 13.50 14.56 3.97
N ASN A 246 12.95 15.70 3.52
CA ASN A 246 13.63 16.99 3.66
C ASN A 246 13.33 17.65 5.00
N ASN A 247 12.21 17.31 5.67
CA ASN A 247 11.77 17.90 6.92
C ASN A 247 11.02 16.90 7.79
N PHE A 248 11.68 15.78 8.11
CA PHE A 248 11.06 14.68 8.83
C PHE A 248 10.49 15.10 10.19
N GLY A 249 11.15 16.01 10.91
CA GLY A 249 10.65 16.53 12.17
C GLY A 249 9.26 17.16 12.03
N TYR A 250 9.09 18.05 11.05
CA TYR A 250 7.79 18.64 10.74
C TYR A 250 6.76 17.59 10.32
N PHE A 251 7.13 16.67 9.41
CA PHE A 251 6.24 15.58 9.00
C PHE A 251 5.77 14.74 10.19
N SER A 252 6.69 14.37 11.08
CA SER A 252 6.43 13.57 12.28
C SER A 252 5.48 14.31 13.25
N GLU A 253 5.70 15.60 13.48
CA GLU A 253 4.81 16.44 14.29
C GLU A 253 3.40 16.50 13.71
N GLN A 254 3.26 16.70 12.39
CA GLN A 254 1.95 16.72 11.73
C GLN A 254 1.26 15.35 11.83
N ARG A 255 2.02 14.26 11.66
CA ARG A 255 1.50 12.89 11.81
C ARG A 255 0.96 12.64 13.22
N VAL A 256 1.69 13.07 14.25
CA VAL A 256 1.23 13.00 15.65
C VAL A 256 -0.07 13.81 15.86
N LYS A 257 -0.15 15.01 15.32
CA LYS A 257 -1.37 15.83 15.42
C LYS A 257 -2.56 15.15 14.75
N LEU A 258 -2.35 14.63 13.54
CA LEU A 258 -3.42 13.95 12.80
C LEU A 258 -3.88 12.68 13.53
N LYS A 259 -2.95 11.89 14.08
CA LYS A 259 -3.27 10.66 14.82
C LYS A 259 -4.15 10.90 16.03
N LYS A 260 -4.04 12.06 16.69
CA LYS A 260 -4.87 12.42 17.87
C LYS A 260 -6.35 12.62 17.55
N ILE A 261 -6.72 12.78 16.27
CA ILE A 261 -8.11 12.93 15.83
C ILE A 261 -8.81 11.55 15.72
N PHE A 262 -8.03 10.49 15.65
CA PHE A 262 -8.54 9.12 15.58
C PHE A 262 -8.68 8.50 16.97
N PRO A 263 -9.46 7.42 17.12
CA PRO A 263 -9.54 6.67 18.38
C PRO A 263 -8.14 6.21 18.87
N ASP A 264 -7.94 6.18 20.17
CA ASP A 264 -6.63 5.92 20.81
C ASP A 264 -5.92 4.64 20.36
N ASP A 265 -6.68 3.61 20.04
CA ASP A 265 -6.14 2.31 19.64
C ASP A 265 -6.21 2.06 18.12
N PHE A 266 -6.53 3.09 17.33
CA PHE A 266 -6.65 2.96 15.86
C PHE A 266 -5.31 2.64 15.18
N PHE A 267 -4.21 3.15 15.74
CA PHE A 267 -2.86 2.90 15.22
C PHE A 267 -2.08 1.97 16.13
N LEU A 268 -1.38 0.99 15.54
CA LEU A 268 -0.50 0.08 16.27
C LEU A 268 0.77 0.78 16.76
N ILE A 269 1.35 1.63 15.91
CA ILE A 269 2.53 2.42 16.23
C ILE A 269 2.08 3.74 16.83
N LYS A 270 2.28 3.86 18.15
CA LYS A 270 1.86 5.04 18.93
C LYS A 270 2.92 6.14 18.97
N HIS A 271 4.20 5.78 18.88
CA HIS A 271 5.32 6.70 19.03
C HIS A 271 6.06 6.91 17.71
N GLU A 272 6.42 8.16 17.47
CA GLU A 272 7.26 8.50 16.34
C GLU A 272 8.72 8.06 16.58
N PRO A 273 9.52 7.87 15.51
CA PRO A 273 10.95 7.65 15.64
C PRO A 273 11.61 8.83 16.36
N VAL A 274 12.57 8.53 17.23
CA VAL A 274 13.41 9.55 17.87
C VAL A 274 14.42 10.04 16.84
N ILE A 275 14.41 11.34 16.58
CA ILE A 275 15.32 12.03 15.66
C ILE A 275 16.64 12.32 16.35
#